data_cfcea4a4145587e0b868812b0591fa70
#
_entry.id   cfcea4a4145587e0b868812b0591fa70
#
_cell.length_a   1.000
_cell.length_b   1.000
_cell.length_c   1.000
_cell.angle_alpha   90.00
_cell.angle_beta   90.00
_cell.angle_gamma   90.00
#
_symmetry.space_group_name_H-M   'P 1'
#
loop_
_entity.id
_entity.type
_entity.pdbx_description
1 polymer ?
#
loop_
_entity_poly.entity_id
_entity_poly.type
_entity_poly.pdbx_seq_one_letter_code
_entity_poly.pdbx_strand_id
1 'polypeptide(L)'
;MKRIAAAVAVLIWCSLPVAAQHGGAALYAQRCAQCHDGGGTNVRAPSRTALQSRSFDEVLGAITTGTMASFAQGLSNDERAAIASLVTGKAASQAATGSAGQCAQSGSGFPQSIDGPRWNGWAADLNNSRFQPAAMAGLSQDQVPRLRLKWAFGFPDTSNANAQPTVVGGLLFVGGGDYKVRALDAKTGCTRWEFVTEAPVRTAISFVPLDDNKFAVVFGDVRANVYAVDARAGTLIWKSKVDDHPAARITGAPAVYSGVVYVGVSSIEEAIGSRPTYQCCTFRGSVVALKAETGAQIWKAYTIPEAPHPTRANAIGTQLFGPAGASVWSAPTIDVQRRALYVATSNSYADPATDTSDAVLAFDLATGRMLWHQQATPKDSFVVACFGADQSNCPESRGPDHDFGQSPILVSLNDGQRVLVIGQKSGVVHALDPDHEGKILWQTRVGTGGPLGGSEWGSAADRDRIYVAISDVRFMNDGTRRLNAAAGGGLFALDLATGKVSMQVAPVACGDRHQCSPALSAAITLIPGVVFSGGVSGFLRAYATDDSRLLWEIDTARDYTTVNGVAAHGGAMDGPGAVIADGMLYVNSGYAQWGGLGGNVLLAFEVGNP
;
A
#
# COMPACT_ATOMS: atom_id res chain seq x y z
N MET A 1 -56.39 -54.90 -33.45
CA MET A 1 -56.15 -54.26 -32.16
C MET A 1 -54.67 -53.98 -32.03
N LYS A 2 -54.26 -52.76 -32.39
CA LYS A 2 -52.87 -52.28 -32.24
C LYS A 2 -52.89 -51.09 -31.30
N ARG A 3 -52.24 -51.20 -30.14
CA ARG A 3 -52.08 -50.10 -29.18
C ARG A 3 -50.88 -49.27 -29.61
N ILE A 4 -51.11 -47.94 -29.81
CA ILE A 4 -50.08 -46.96 -30.03
C ILE A 4 -49.74 -46.34 -28.66
N ALA A 5 -48.48 -46.48 -28.23
CA ALA A 5 -47.97 -45.79 -27.06
C ALA A 5 -47.39 -44.44 -27.47
N ALA A 6 -47.92 -43.36 -26.92
CA ALA A 6 -47.38 -42.01 -27.10
C ALA A 6 -46.37 -41.73 -26.01
N ALA A 7 -45.11 -41.43 -26.39
CA ALA A 7 -44.08 -40.98 -25.50
C ALA A 7 -44.19 -39.44 -25.33
N VAL A 8 -44.41 -39.00 -24.09
CA VAL A 8 -44.37 -37.59 -23.71
C VAL A 8 -42.93 -37.22 -23.32
N ALA A 9 -42.28 -36.43 -24.15
CA ALA A 9 -40.97 -35.84 -23.79
C ALA A 9 -41.20 -34.63 -22.89
N VAL A 10 -40.79 -34.72 -21.64
CA VAL A 10 -40.77 -33.60 -20.69
C VAL A 10 -39.48 -32.79 -20.92
N LEU A 11 -39.58 -31.64 -21.54
CA LEU A 11 -38.52 -30.65 -21.61
C LEU A 11 -38.44 -29.90 -20.27
N ILE A 12 -37.45 -30.25 -19.47
CA ILE A 12 -37.10 -29.48 -18.26
C ILE A 12 -36.34 -28.25 -18.70
N TRP A 13 -37.03 -27.11 -18.73
CA TRP A 13 -36.37 -25.81 -18.82
C TRP A 13 -35.75 -25.50 -17.44
N CYS A 14 -34.43 -25.51 -17.36
CA CYS A 14 -33.71 -24.89 -16.26
C CYS A 14 -33.87 -23.35 -16.38
N SER A 15 -34.90 -22.83 -15.75
CA SER A 15 -35.03 -21.39 -15.52
C SER A 15 -34.11 -20.99 -14.38
N LEU A 16 -32.97 -20.40 -14.70
CA LEU A 16 -32.16 -19.66 -13.72
C LEU A 16 -33.01 -18.52 -13.14
N PRO A 17 -32.92 -18.24 -11.84
CA PRO A 17 -33.80 -17.27 -11.20
C PRO A 17 -33.42 -15.84 -11.61
N VAL A 18 -34.23 -15.24 -12.47
CA VAL A 18 -34.17 -13.82 -12.89
C VAL A 18 -34.35 -12.88 -11.68
N ALA A 19 -34.92 -13.34 -10.58
CA ALA A 19 -35.15 -12.57 -9.35
C ALA A 19 -33.86 -12.09 -8.65
N ALA A 20 -32.74 -12.83 -8.76
CA ALA A 20 -31.47 -12.47 -8.11
C ALA A 20 -30.77 -11.27 -8.77
N GLN A 21 -30.96 -11.05 -10.07
CA GLN A 21 -30.34 -9.94 -10.81
C GLN A 21 -30.98 -8.58 -10.47
N HIS A 22 -32.28 -8.53 -10.23
CA HIS A 22 -32.99 -7.29 -9.84
C HIS A 22 -32.62 -6.82 -8.41
N GLY A 23 -32.36 -7.76 -7.50
CA GLY A 23 -31.92 -7.43 -6.15
C GLY A 23 -30.52 -6.80 -6.10
N GLY A 24 -29.56 -7.36 -6.84
CA GLY A 24 -28.18 -6.88 -6.87
C GLY A 24 -28.06 -5.46 -7.41
N ALA A 25 -28.83 -5.09 -8.44
CA ALA A 25 -28.81 -3.75 -9.04
C ALA A 25 -29.35 -2.68 -8.07
N ALA A 26 -30.45 -2.97 -7.38
CA ALA A 26 -31.03 -2.04 -6.42
C ALA A 26 -30.10 -1.84 -5.21
N LEU A 27 -29.52 -2.91 -4.70
CA LEU A 27 -28.57 -2.88 -3.59
C LEU A 27 -27.27 -2.15 -3.95
N TYR A 28 -26.75 -2.38 -5.16
CA TYR A 28 -25.60 -1.65 -5.68
C TYR A 28 -25.89 -0.15 -5.80
N ALA A 29 -27.02 0.22 -6.39
CA ALA A 29 -27.43 1.62 -6.52
C ALA A 29 -27.54 2.31 -5.15
N GLN A 30 -28.06 1.61 -4.15
CA GLN A 30 -28.25 2.14 -2.80
C GLN A 30 -26.94 2.27 -2.02
N ARG A 31 -26.01 1.32 -2.16
CA ARG A 31 -24.85 1.15 -1.27
C ARG A 31 -23.49 1.49 -1.90
N CYS A 32 -23.37 1.37 -3.21
CA CYS A 32 -22.10 1.37 -3.93
C CYS A 32 -21.99 2.45 -5.00
N ALA A 33 -23.10 2.73 -5.73
CA ALA A 33 -23.09 3.61 -6.89
C ALA A 33 -22.63 5.04 -6.57
N GLN A 34 -22.93 5.55 -5.40
CA GLN A 34 -22.50 6.89 -4.97
C GLN A 34 -20.98 7.08 -5.08
N CYS A 35 -20.19 6.03 -4.76
CA CYS A 35 -18.74 6.08 -4.82
C CYS A 35 -18.18 5.55 -6.14
N HIS A 36 -18.84 4.58 -6.76
CA HIS A 36 -18.30 3.84 -7.91
C HIS A 36 -18.89 4.26 -9.27
N ASP A 37 -20.13 4.82 -9.30
CA ASP A 37 -20.77 5.33 -10.51
C ASP A 37 -20.85 6.85 -10.54
N GLY A 38 -20.67 7.50 -9.40
CA GLY A 38 -20.78 8.95 -9.25
C GLY A 38 -19.71 9.67 -10.05
N GLY A 39 -20.14 10.44 -11.04
CA GLY A 39 -19.26 11.36 -11.78
C GLY A 39 -18.74 12.46 -10.88
N GLY A 40 -17.85 12.14 -9.94
CA GLY A 40 -17.06 13.23 -9.45
C GLY A 40 -16.78 13.40 -7.98
N THR A 41 -17.27 12.61 -7.06
CA THR A 41 -17.10 13.02 -5.65
C THR A 41 -16.16 12.16 -4.83
N ASN A 42 -15.92 10.90 -5.20
CA ASN A 42 -14.95 10.08 -4.49
C ASN A 42 -13.78 9.68 -5.37
N VAL A 43 -12.76 10.52 -5.41
CA VAL A 43 -11.51 10.25 -6.15
C VAL A 43 -10.78 8.98 -5.69
N ARG A 44 -11.16 8.40 -4.55
CA ARG A 44 -10.52 7.20 -3.97
C ARG A 44 -11.23 5.88 -4.27
N ALA A 45 -12.44 5.89 -4.83
CA ALA A 45 -13.13 4.67 -5.20
C ALA A 45 -12.85 4.29 -6.66
N PRO A 46 -12.52 3.03 -6.97
CA PRO A 46 -12.38 2.61 -8.36
C PRO A 46 -13.70 2.83 -9.10
N SER A 47 -13.63 3.27 -10.36
CA SER A 47 -14.81 3.44 -11.19
C SER A 47 -15.50 2.09 -11.45
N ARG A 48 -16.77 2.11 -11.83
CA ARG A 48 -17.49 0.88 -12.19
C ARG A 48 -16.77 0.11 -13.31
N THR A 49 -16.21 0.80 -14.29
CA THR A 49 -15.41 0.19 -15.36
C THR A 49 -14.16 -0.51 -14.79
N ALA A 50 -13.49 0.11 -13.84
CA ALA A 50 -12.35 -0.51 -13.16
C ALA A 50 -12.77 -1.72 -12.30
N LEU A 51 -13.98 -1.73 -11.75
CA LEU A 51 -14.55 -2.87 -11.06
C LEU A 51 -14.93 -4.02 -12.00
N GLN A 52 -15.33 -3.75 -13.24
CA GLN A 52 -15.63 -4.77 -14.25
C GLN A 52 -14.39 -5.61 -14.63
N SER A 53 -13.19 -5.05 -14.51
CA SER A 53 -11.95 -5.80 -14.75
C SER A 53 -11.61 -6.80 -13.65
N ARG A 54 -12.25 -6.69 -12.47
CA ARG A 54 -12.01 -7.57 -11.32
C ARG A 54 -12.69 -8.93 -11.48
N SER A 55 -12.23 -9.92 -10.71
CA SER A 55 -12.93 -11.20 -10.61
C SER A 55 -14.17 -11.10 -9.71
N PHE A 56 -15.08 -12.06 -9.86
CA PHE A 56 -16.23 -12.23 -8.96
C PHE A 56 -15.78 -12.38 -7.49
N ASP A 57 -14.81 -13.26 -7.24
CA ASP A 57 -14.33 -13.59 -5.90
C ASP A 57 -13.60 -12.41 -5.24
N GLU A 58 -12.88 -11.60 -6.02
CA GLU A 58 -12.26 -10.36 -5.51
C GLU A 58 -13.32 -9.35 -5.03
N VAL A 59 -14.36 -9.10 -5.83
CA VAL A 59 -15.43 -8.18 -5.44
C VAL A 59 -16.24 -8.76 -4.28
N LEU A 60 -16.56 -10.06 -4.32
CA LEU A 60 -17.25 -10.74 -3.22
C LEU A 60 -16.44 -10.66 -1.92
N GLY A 61 -15.15 -10.93 -1.99
CA GLY A 61 -14.23 -10.80 -0.85
C GLY A 61 -14.18 -9.39 -0.30
N ALA A 62 -14.05 -8.39 -1.18
CA ALA A 62 -14.03 -6.98 -0.78
C ALA A 62 -15.28 -6.55 0.01
N ILE A 63 -16.47 -7.02 -0.37
CA ILE A 63 -17.74 -6.67 0.28
C ILE A 63 -18.14 -7.64 1.41
N THR A 64 -17.46 -8.78 1.55
CA THR A 64 -17.74 -9.76 2.64
C THR A 64 -16.83 -9.54 3.83
N THR A 65 -15.53 -9.47 3.60
CA THR A 65 -14.50 -9.41 4.64
C THR A 65 -13.46 -8.33 4.40
N GLY A 66 -13.42 -7.75 3.20
CA GLY A 66 -12.43 -6.77 2.77
C GLY A 66 -12.83 -5.32 3.03
N THR A 67 -12.24 -4.43 2.24
CA THR A 67 -12.31 -2.96 2.41
C THR A 67 -13.72 -2.38 2.31
N MET A 68 -14.63 -3.09 1.61
CA MET A 68 -16.03 -2.68 1.42
C MET A 68 -17.00 -3.41 2.37
N ALA A 69 -16.52 -4.24 3.29
CA ALA A 69 -17.39 -5.03 4.18
C ALA A 69 -18.32 -4.16 5.05
N SER A 70 -17.82 -3.01 5.53
CA SER A 70 -18.62 -2.04 6.28
C SER A 70 -19.75 -1.42 5.44
N PHE A 71 -19.56 -1.31 4.13
CA PHE A 71 -20.58 -0.82 3.19
C PHE A 71 -21.63 -1.89 2.86
N ALA A 72 -21.28 -3.15 3.01
CA ALA A 72 -22.14 -4.30 2.81
C ALA A 72 -22.71 -4.88 4.11
N GLN A 73 -22.61 -4.15 5.23
CA GLN A 73 -23.14 -4.60 6.52
C GLN A 73 -24.66 -4.81 6.44
N GLY A 74 -25.14 -5.95 6.97
CA GLY A 74 -26.54 -6.34 6.93
C GLY A 74 -26.99 -7.01 5.64
N LEU A 75 -26.13 -7.13 4.62
CA LEU A 75 -26.42 -7.91 3.42
C LEU A 75 -26.17 -9.40 3.67
N SER A 76 -27.07 -10.24 3.15
CA SER A 76 -26.87 -11.71 3.10
C SER A 76 -25.76 -12.09 2.13
N ASN A 77 -25.29 -13.33 2.20
CA ASN A 77 -24.27 -13.84 1.26
C ASN A 77 -24.77 -13.84 -0.18
N ASP A 78 -26.06 -14.15 -0.41
CA ASP A 78 -26.67 -14.14 -1.76
C ASP A 78 -26.75 -12.72 -2.33
N GLU A 79 -27.08 -11.73 -1.51
CA GLU A 79 -27.11 -10.33 -1.91
C GLU A 79 -25.71 -9.81 -2.25
N ARG A 80 -24.69 -10.18 -1.48
CA ARG A 80 -23.30 -9.86 -1.79
C ARG A 80 -22.85 -10.52 -3.09
N ALA A 81 -23.18 -11.79 -3.28
CA ALA A 81 -22.89 -12.51 -4.53
C ALA A 81 -23.60 -11.86 -5.74
N ALA A 82 -24.84 -11.41 -5.58
CA ALA A 82 -25.58 -10.70 -6.63
C ALA A 82 -24.92 -9.34 -6.99
N ILE A 83 -24.41 -8.60 -6.01
CA ILE A 83 -23.64 -7.36 -6.25
C ILE A 83 -22.34 -7.69 -6.99
N ALA A 84 -21.58 -8.69 -6.54
CA ALA A 84 -20.33 -9.09 -7.18
C ALA A 84 -20.53 -9.51 -8.64
N SER A 85 -21.55 -10.32 -8.91
CA SER A 85 -21.91 -10.74 -10.27
C SER A 85 -22.34 -9.55 -11.16
N LEU A 86 -23.16 -8.63 -10.62
CA LEU A 86 -23.60 -7.44 -11.35
C LEU A 86 -22.43 -6.54 -11.76
N VAL A 87 -21.51 -6.32 -10.82
CA VAL A 87 -20.39 -5.37 -11.00
C VAL A 87 -19.37 -5.92 -11.98
N THR A 88 -19.03 -7.21 -11.86
CA THR A 88 -18.00 -7.83 -12.68
C THR A 88 -18.51 -8.43 -13.98
N GLY A 89 -19.82 -8.71 -14.08
CA GLY A 89 -20.40 -9.50 -15.18
C GLY A 89 -19.96 -10.96 -15.19
N LYS A 90 -19.36 -11.46 -14.09
CA LYS A 90 -18.76 -12.79 -13.97
C LYS A 90 -19.46 -13.59 -12.85
N ALA A 91 -19.40 -14.91 -12.95
CA ALA A 91 -19.81 -15.83 -11.88
C ALA A 91 -18.59 -16.23 -11.02
N ALA A 92 -18.83 -16.88 -9.88
CA ALA A 92 -17.79 -17.46 -9.06
C ALA A 92 -16.83 -18.32 -9.91
N SER A 93 -15.53 -18.04 -9.82
CA SER A 93 -14.54 -18.84 -10.54
C SER A 93 -14.41 -20.22 -9.91
N GLN A 94 -14.41 -21.27 -10.71
CA GLN A 94 -13.95 -22.58 -10.24
C GLN A 94 -12.43 -22.45 -10.05
N ALA A 95 -11.96 -22.60 -8.82
CA ALA A 95 -10.54 -22.57 -8.50
C ALA A 95 -9.79 -23.55 -9.41
N ALA A 96 -8.84 -23.04 -10.19
CA ALA A 96 -7.93 -23.87 -10.96
C ALA A 96 -7.05 -24.67 -9.99
N THR A 97 -7.40 -25.91 -9.73
CA THR A 97 -6.57 -26.87 -8.99
C THR A 97 -5.47 -27.39 -9.93
N GLY A 98 -4.42 -26.59 -10.10
CA GLY A 98 -3.26 -26.97 -10.90
C GLY A 98 -1.98 -26.77 -10.09
N SER A 99 -1.11 -27.77 -10.05
CA SER A 99 0.24 -27.73 -9.47
C SER A 99 1.23 -26.87 -10.29
N ALA A 100 0.75 -26.09 -11.24
CA ALA A 100 1.57 -25.18 -12.05
C ALA A 100 2.22 -24.12 -11.14
N GLY A 101 3.52 -23.96 -11.27
CA GLY A 101 4.28 -22.97 -10.51
C GLY A 101 4.76 -23.39 -9.13
N GLN A 102 4.46 -24.59 -8.65
CA GLN A 102 5.05 -25.12 -7.43
C GLN A 102 6.51 -25.54 -7.67
N CYS A 103 7.38 -25.34 -6.68
CA CYS A 103 8.76 -25.79 -6.78
C CYS A 103 8.82 -27.33 -6.79
N ALA A 104 9.69 -27.90 -7.63
CA ALA A 104 9.77 -29.34 -7.87
C ALA A 104 10.20 -30.17 -6.64
N GLN A 105 10.75 -29.55 -5.61
CA GLN A 105 11.08 -30.18 -4.32
C GLN A 105 10.87 -29.20 -3.17
N SER A 106 10.16 -29.63 -2.16
CA SER A 106 10.00 -28.98 -0.85
C SER A 106 11.24 -29.14 0.05
N GLY A 107 12.46 -29.08 -0.50
CA GLY A 107 13.60 -29.54 0.26
C GLY A 107 14.96 -28.90 0.01
N SER A 108 15.11 -27.83 -0.76
CA SER A 108 16.37 -27.09 -0.73
C SER A 108 16.39 -26.23 0.53
N GLY A 109 17.37 -26.50 1.38
CA GLY A 109 17.41 -25.98 2.73
C GLY A 109 17.16 -24.47 2.84
N PHE A 110 16.26 -24.13 3.74
CA PHE A 110 16.16 -22.76 4.26
C PHE A 110 17.59 -22.35 4.71
N PRO A 111 18.08 -21.17 4.33
CA PRO A 111 19.43 -20.79 4.64
C PRO A 111 19.67 -20.83 6.16
N GLN A 112 20.79 -21.40 6.55
CA GLN A 112 21.19 -21.45 7.96
C GLN A 112 21.63 -20.07 8.47
N SER A 113 21.98 -19.15 7.56
CA SER A 113 22.32 -17.76 7.86
C SER A 113 21.47 -16.80 7.06
N ILE A 114 20.95 -15.76 7.71
CA ILE A 114 20.23 -14.63 7.13
C ILE A 114 21.14 -13.45 6.80
N ASP A 115 22.47 -13.59 6.98
CA ASP A 115 23.45 -12.50 6.86
C ASP A 115 23.82 -12.18 5.40
N GLY A 116 23.32 -12.98 4.44
CA GLY A 116 23.50 -12.76 3.01
C GLY A 116 22.70 -11.57 2.44
N PRO A 117 22.79 -11.36 1.12
CA PRO A 117 22.02 -10.34 0.44
C PRO A 117 20.52 -10.46 0.74
N ARG A 118 19.93 -9.33 1.19
CA ARG A 118 18.53 -9.31 1.59
C ARG A 118 17.92 -7.91 1.45
N TRP A 119 16.59 -7.87 1.37
CA TRP A 119 15.77 -6.69 1.58
C TRP A 119 14.64 -7.08 2.53
N ASN A 120 14.65 -6.57 3.75
CA ASN A 120 13.74 -7.00 4.81
C ASN A 120 12.72 -5.94 5.20
N GLY A 121 11.47 -6.11 4.78
CA GLY A 121 10.39 -5.18 5.10
C GLY A 121 10.27 -4.02 4.11
N TRP A 122 9.90 -2.84 4.61
CA TRP A 122 9.68 -1.65 3.78
C TRP A 122 10.98 -1.11 3.18
N ALA A 123 12.05 -1.14 3.95
CA ALA A 123 13.37 -0.70 3.52
C ALA A 123 14.43 -1.77 3.80
N ALA A 124 15.66 -1.53 3.38
CA ALA A 124 16.78 -2.42 3.62
C ALA A 124 17.30 -2.35 5.06
N ASP A 125 16.92 -1.31 5.82
CA ASP A 125 17.38 -1.00 7.17
C ASP A 125 16.25 -0.50 8.09
N LEU A 126 16.57 -0.34 9.40
CA LEU A 126 15.66 0.18 10.41
C LEU A 126 15.41 1.68 10.31
N ASN A 127 16.25 2.39 9.55
CA ASN A 127 16.19 3.83 9.34
C ASN A 127 15.24 4.22 8.18
N ASN A 128 14.68 3.24 7.50
CA ASN A 128 13.83 3.39 6.30
C ASN A 128 14.51 4.17 5.17
N SER A 129 15.83 4.05 5.03
CA SER A 129 16.61 4.78 4.02
C SER A 129 16.28 4.41 2.58
N ARG A 130 15.76 3.20 2.35
CA ARG A 130 15.53 2.60 1.02
C ARG A 130 16.79 2.62 0.14
N PHE A 131 17.95 2.69 0.78
CA PHE A 131 19.27 2.56 0.16
C PHE A 131 19.80 1.14 0.37
N GLN A 132 20.09 0.44 -0.73
CA GLN A 132 20.64 -0.89 -0.68
C GLN A 132 22.16 -0.81 -0.93
N PRO A 133 23.01 -1.14 0.05
CA PRO A 133 24.46 -1.15 -0.12
C PRO A 133 24.92 -2.11 -1.22
N ALA A 134 26.03 -1.80 -1.88
CA ALA A 134 26.54 -2.58 -3.03
C ALA A 134 26.65 -4.09 -2.76
N ALA A 135 27.16 -4.47 -1.57
CA ALA A 135 27.32 -5.88 -1.18
C ALA A 135 25.98 -6.63 -1.07
N MET A 136 24.90 -5.93 -0.72
CA MET A 136 23.55 -6.51 -0.62
C MET A 136 22.78 -6.40 -1.93
N ALA A 137 23.00 -5.33 -2.71
CA ALA A 137 22.38 -5.13 -4.01
C ALA A 137 22.85 -6.19 -5.02
N GLY A 138 24.16 -6.46 -5.05
CA GLY A 138 24.77 -7.33 -6.06
C GLY A 138 24.58 -6.79 -7.49
N LEU A 139 24.22 -5.52 -7.64
CA LEU A 139 23.94 -4.81 -8.87
C LEU A 139 24.67 -3.47 -8.88
N SER A 140 25.44 -3.18 -9.93
CA SER A 140 26.18 -1.94 -10.10
C SER A 140 25.59 -1.06 -11.21
N GLN A 141 25.94 0.22 -11.22
CA GLN A 141 25.43 1.19 -12.18
C GLN A 141 25.67 0.78 -13.65
N ASP A 142 26.83 0.24 -13.97
CA ASP A 142 27.19 -0.24 -15.31
C ASP A 142 26.45 -1.52 -15.73
N GLN A 143 25.89 -2.26 -14.80
CA GLN A 143 25.09 -3.44 -15.05
C GLN A 143 23.60 -3.11 -15.29
N VAL A 144 23.10 -2.00 -14.74
CA VAL A 144 21.69 -1.61 -14.83
C VAL A 144 21.16 -1.53 -16.26
N PRO A 145 21.87 -1.01 -17.27
CA PRO A 145 21.38 -0.98 -18.65
C PRO A 145 21.12 -2.37 -19.27
N ARG A 146 21.67 -3.43 -18.66
CA ARG A 146 21.51 -4.82 -19.12
C ARG A 146 20.42 -5.60 -18.39
N LEU A 147 19.65 -4.95 -17.52
CA LEU A 147 18.53 -5.59 -16.83
C LEU A 147 17.47 -6.07 -17.83
N ARG A 148 17.08 -7.35 -17.70
CA ARG A 148 16.02 -7.98 -18.49
C ARG A 148 15.13 -8.84 -17.62
N LEU A 149 13.89 -9.00 -18.05
CA LEU A 149 12.92 -9.85 -17.37
C LEU A 149 13.43 -11.28 -17.32
N LYS A 150 13.46 -11.83 -16.11
CA LYS A 150 13.80 -13.23 -15.83
C LYS A 150 12.56 -14.09 -15.69
N TRP A 151 11.64 -13.66 -14.84
CA TRP A 151 10.37 -14.32 -14.63
C TRP A 151 9.26 -13.34 -14.22
N ALA A 152 8.03 -13.75 -14.43
CA ALA A 152 6.84 -13.06 -13.98
C ALA A 152 5.96 -14.04 -13.18
N PHE A 153 5.34 -13.58 -12.10
CA PHE A 153 4.38 -14.32 -11.28
C PHE A 153 3.03 -13.59 -11.30
N GLY A 154 1.94 -14.30 -11.64
CA GLY A 154 0.59 -13.74 -11.66
C GLY A 154 -0.12 -13.95 -10.33
N PHE A 155 -0.69 -12.89 -9.77
CA PHE A 155 -1.63 -13.01 -8.65
C PHE A 155 -3.01 -13.33 -9.20
N PRO A 156 -3.64 -14.46 -8.82
CA PRO A 156 -4.97 -14.79 -9.29
C PRO A 156 -6.01 -13.83 -8.68
N ASP A 157 -7.11 -13.64 -9.40
CA ASP A 157 -8.31 -12.98 -8.91
C ASP A 157 -8.12 -11.58 -8.31
N THR A 158 -7.11 -10.82 -8.77
CA THR A 158 -6.86 -9.45 -8.33
C THR A 158 -6.43 -8.55 -9.49
N SER A 159 -6.72 -7.26 -9.39
CA SER A 159 -6.21 -6.19 -10.27
C SER A 159 -5.25 -5.26 -9.53
N ASN A 160 -4.75 -5.69 -8.36
CA ASN A 160 -3.79 -4.94 -7.57
C ASN A 160 -2.64 -5.83 -7.11
N ALA A 161 -1.45 -5.56 -7.64
CA ALA A 161 -0.18 -6.07 -7.16
C ALA A 161 0.52 -4.94 -6.39
N ASN A 162 0.11 -4.70 -5.13
CA ASN A 162 0.48 -3.52 -4.35
C ASN A 162 1.12 -3.84 -2.98
N ALA A 163 1.53 -5.07 -2.74
CA ALA A 163 2.33 -5.44 -1.57
C ALA A 163 3.81 -5.49 -1.94
N GLN A 164 4.68 -4.78 -1.21
CA GLN A 164 6.11 -4.83 -1.49
C GLN A 164 6.68 -6.22 -1.18
N PRO A 165 7.47 -6.83 -2.09
CA PRO A 165 8.16 -8.07 -1.79
C PRO A 165 9.29 -7.86 -0.77
N THR A 166 9.58 -8.92 -0.02
CA THR A 166 10.73 -9.03 0.90
C THR A 166 11.59 -10.19 0.46
N VAL A 167 12.90 -9.99 0.39
CA VAL A 167 13.85 -11.02 -0.06
C VAL A 167 14.83 -11.32 1.05
N VAL A 168 14.84 -12.56 1.51
CA VAL A 168 15.77 -13.05 2.55
C VAL A 168 16.12 -14.51 2.25
N GLY A 169 17.42 -14.82 2.25
CA GLY A 169 17.90 -16.19 2.16
C GLY A 169 17.50 -16.94 0.88
N GLY A 170 17.39 -16.23 -0.25
CA GLY A 170 16.97 -16.82 -1.52
C GLY A 170 15.46 -17.05 -1.64
N LEU A 171 14.67 -16.66 -0.64
CA LEU A 171 13.22 -16.64 -0.69
C LEU A 171 12.69 -15.22 -0.89
N LEU A 172 11.59 -15.12 -1.62
CA LEU A 172 10.82 -13.91 -1.81
C LEU A 172 9.46 -14.08 -1.15
N PHE A 173 9.17 -13.23 -0.16
CA PHE A 173 7.89 -13.21 0.53
C PHE A 173 7.04 -12.06 0.03
N VAL A 174 5.78 -12.30 -0.32
CA VAL A 174 4.89 -11.28 -0.87
C VAL A 174 3.43 -11.53 -0.49
N GLY A 175 2.73 -10.46 -0.11
CA GLY A 175 1.28 -10.45 0.07
C GLY A 175 0.55 -10.21 -1.25
N GLY A 176 -0.74 -10.49 -1.26
CA GLY A 176 -1.59 -10.24 -2.43
C GLY A 176 -2.98 -9.73 -2.06
N GLY A 177 -3.64 -9.14 -3.06
CA GLY A 177 -5.06 -8.77 -3.00
C GLY A 177 -5.98 -9.98 -2.97
N ASP A 178 -5.47 -11.15 -3.29
CA ASP A 178 -6.14 -12.46 -3.34
C ASP A 178 -6.15 -13.20 -1.99
N TYR A 179 -5.97 -12.50 -0.88
CA TYR A 179 -6.01 -13.05 0.48
C TYR A 179 -4.91 -14.07 0.78
N LYS A 180 -3.79 -13.99 0.10
CA LYS A 180 -2.68 -14.91 0.33
C LYS A 180 -1.36 -14.18 0.54
N VAL A 181 -0.55 -14.76 1.41
CA VAL A 181 0.88 -14.50 1.51
C VAL A 181 1.63 -15.71 0.96
N ARG A 182 2.68 -15.46 0.21
CA ARG A 182 3.45 -16.51 -0.47
C ARG A 182 4.93 -16.38 -0.16
N ALA A 183 5.59 -17.54 -0.07
CA ALA A 183 7.03 -17.64 -0.27
C ALA A 183 7.30 -18.21 -1.65
N LEU A 184 8.05 -17.46 -2.44
CA LEU A 184 8.54 -17.87 -3.75
C LEU A 184 10.05 -18.11 -3.67
N ASP A 185 10.57 -18.96 -4.54
CA ASP A 185 12.00 -19.01 -4.80
C ASP A 185 12.41 -17.73 -5.55
N ALA A 186 13.33 -16.96 -5.00
CA ALA A 186 13.68 -15.64 -5.54
C ALA A 186 14.27 -15.72 -6.96
N LYS A 187 14.98 -16.80 -7.31
CA LYS A 187 15.64 -16.95 -8.63
C LYS A 187 14.70 -17.47 -9.70
N THR A 188 13.69 -18.26 -9.35
CA THR A 188 12.84 -18.97 -10.33
C THR A 188 11.38 -18.52 -10.30
N GLY A 189 10.92 -17.88 -9.21
CA GLY A 189 9.54 -17.48 -9.02
C GLY A 189 8.59 -18.62 -8.68
N CYS A 190 9.07 -19.86 -8.52
CA CYS A 190 8.20 -20.97 -8.13
C CYS A 190 7.75 -20.83 -6.66
N THR A 191 6.53 -21.30 -6.38
CA THR A 191 5.91 -21.21 -5.05
C THR A 191 6.44 -22.31 -4.12
N ARG A 192 6.94 -21.91 -2.96
CA ARG A 192 7.35 -22.81 -1.87
C ARG A 192 6.17 -23.16 -0.96
N TRP A 193 5.42 -22.14 -0.55
CA TRP A 193 4.21 -22.26 0.23
C TRP A 193 3.28 -21.05 0.03
N GLU A 194 2.01 -21.24 0.36
CA GLU A 194 0.98 -20.21 0.43
C GLU A 194 0.30 -20.27 1.81
N PHE A 195 0.02 -19.10 2.37
CA PHE A 195 -0.76 -18.92 3.59
C PHE A 195 -1.99 -18.07 3.31
N VAL A 196 -3.17 -18.54 3.69
CA VAL A 196 -4.44 -17.83 3.49
C VAL A 196 -4.70 -16.91 4.68
N THR A 197 -5.00 -15.64 4.39
CA THR A 197 -5.30 -14.58 5.36
C THR A 197 -6.81 -14.29 5.42
N GLU A 198 -7.26 -13.63 6.48
CA GLU A 198 -8.68 -13.23 6.61
C GLU A 198 -9.06 -12.01 5.76
N ALA A 199 -8.06 -11.25 5.31
CA ALA A 199 -8.24 -10.07 4.47
C ALA A 199 -6.99 -9.85 3.59
N PRO A 200 -7.09 -9.05 2.51
CA PRO A 200 -5.95 -8.71 1.67
C PRO A 200 -4.75 -8.17 2.45
N VAL A 201 -3.55 -8.52 2.00
CA VAL A 201 -2.27 -8.04 2.55
C VAL A 201 -1.62 -7.11 1.53
N ARG A 202 -1.44 -5.84 1.92
CA ARG A 202 -0.75 -4.84 1.09
C ARG A 202 0.57 -4.35 1.72
N THR A 203 0.86 -4.77 2.94
CA THR A 203 2.10 -4.39 3.62
C THR A 203 3.30 -5.11 3.00
N ALA A 204 4.50 -4.53 3.14
CA ALA A 204 5.71 -5.34 3.06
C ALA A 204 5.72 -6.33 4.23
N ILE A 205 6.41 -7.44 4.05
CA ILE A 205 6.54 -8.51 5.03
C ILE A 205 7.87 -8.36 5.74
N SER A 206 7.88 -8.44 7.07
CA SER A 206 9.11 -8.39 7.87
C SER A 206 9.53 -9.79 8.28
N PHE A 207 10.73 -10.18 7.88
CA PHE A 207 11.34 -11.44 8.30
C PHE A 207 11.98 -11.27 9.67
N VAL A 208 11.71 -12.20 10.59
CA VAL A 208 12.05 -12.11 12.01
C VAL A 208 12.74 -13.39 12.48
N PRO A 209 13.96 -13.33 13.01
CA PRO A 209 14.51 -14.44 13.76
C PRO A 209 13.76 -14.57 15.09
N LEU A 210 13.39 -15.77 15.46
CA LEU A 210 12.82 -16.18 16.73
C LEU A 210 13.83 -17.03 17.50
N ASP A 211 13.52 -17.40 18.74
CA ASP A 211 14.33 -18.30 19.52
C ASP A 211 14.40 -19.71 18.88
N ASP A 212 15.32 -20.57 19.31
CA ASP A 212 15.50 -21.94 18.85
C ASP A 212 15.75 -22.09 17.33
N ASN A 213 16.45 -21.12 16.70
CA ASN A 213 16.72 -21.15 15.25
C ASN A 213 15.46 -21.24 14.38
N LYS A 214 14.36 -20.67 14.86
CA LYS A 214 13.11 -20.48 14.13
C LYS A 214 13.08 -19.12 13.45
N PHE A 215 12.30 -19.01 12.42
CA PHE A 215 12.12 -17.77 11.66
C PHE A 215 10.66 -17.56 11.35
N ALA A 216 10.20 -16.35 11.54
CA ALA A 216 8.84 -15.94 11.16
C ALA A 216 8.87 -14.89 10.05
N VAL A 217 7.78 -14.80 9.31
CA VAL A 217 7.40 -13.65 8.53
C VAL A 217 6.22 -12.97 9.20
N VAL A 218 6.33 -11.67 9.45
CA VAL A 218 5.32 -10.86 10.15
C VAL A 218 4.74 -9.84 9.19
N PHE A 219 3.40 -9.73 9.14
CA PHE A 219 2.69 -8.82 8.26
C PHE A 219 1.32 -8.47 8.83
N GLY A 220 0.73 -7.39 8.32
CA GLY A 220 -0.64 -6.97 8.68
C GLY A 220 -1.60 -7.09 7.51
N ASP A 221 -2.90 -7.26 7.82
CA ASP A 221 -3.97 -7.23 6.83
C ASP A 221 -4.84 -5.97 6.91
N VAL A 222 -5.72 -5.77 5.93
CA VAL A 222 -6.62 -4.60 5.90
C VAL A 222 -7.82 -4.70 6.85
N ARG A 223 -7.79 -5.62 7.81
CA ARG A 223 -8.73 -5.72 8.95
C ARG A 223 -8.03 -5.56 10.29
N ALA A 224 -6.83 -4.99 10.30
CA ALA A 224 -6.01 -4.78 11.50
C ALA A 224 -5.67 -6.08 12.27
N ASN A 225 -5.53 -7.21 11.58
CA ASN A 225 -4.88 -8.39 12.13
C ASN A 225 -3.39 -8.33 11.78
N VAL A 226 -2.55 -8.74 12.72
CA VAL A 226 -1.12 -8.98 12.53
C VAL A 226 -0.88 -10.47 12.66
N TYR A 227 -0.11 -11.03 11.76
CA TYR A 227 0.21 -12.45 11.69
C TYR A 227 1.71 -12.67 11.83
N ALA A 228 2.10 -13.73 12.50
CA ALA A 228 3.41 -14.37 12.32
C ALA A 228 3.20 -15.77 11.75
N VAL A 229 3.90 -16.05 10.69
CA VAL A 229 3.85 -17.31 9.96
C VAL A 229 5.27 -17.87 9.89
N ASP A 230 5.44 -19.18 10.13
CA ASP A 230 6.73 -19.83 9.98
C ASP A 230 7.29 -19.61 8.58
N ALA A 231 8.46 -19.05 8.48
CA ALA A 231 9.06 -18.64 7.20
C ALA A 231 9.43 -19.84 6.31
N ARG A 232 9.61 -21.04 6.88
CA ARG A 232 9.98 -22.28 6.18
C ARG A 232 8.76 -23.03 5.68
N ALA A 233 7.75 -23.15 6.57
CA ALA A 233 6.60 -24.05 6.35
C ALA A 233 5.33 -23.32 5.92
N GLY A 234 5.24 -21.99 6.09
CA GLY A 234 4.01 -21.25 5.81
C GLY A 234 2.88 -21.53 6.81
N THR A 235 3.20 -22.05 8.01
CA THR A 235 2.21 -22.36 9.05
C THR A 235 2.06 -21.20 10.03
N LEU A 236 0.84 -20.96 10.51
CA LEU A 236 0.57 -19.91 11.49
C LEU A 236 1.29 -20.17 12.81
N ILE A 237 2.04 -19.19 13.30
CA ILE A 237 2.61 -19.19 14.65
C ILE A 237 1.65 -18.48 15.59
N TRP A 238 1.28 -17.24 15.28
CA TRP A 238 0.28 -16.47 16.02
C TRP A 238 -0.44 -15.46 15.12
N LYS A 239 -1.62 -15.03 15.57
CA LYS A 239 -2.38 -13.92 14.99
C LYS A 239 -2.89 -13.05 16.13
N SER A 240 -2.77 -11.72 15.97
CA SER A 240 -3.23 -10.73 16.93
C SER A 240 -4.07 -9.67 16.25
N LYS A 241 -5.28 -9.40 16.78
CA LYS A 241 -6.09 -8.27 16.39
C LYS A 241 -5.60 -7.04 17.18
N VAL A 242 -5.10 -6.01 16.50
CA VAL A 242 -4.45 -4.87 17.15
C VAL A 242 -5.37 -3.66 17.31
N ASP A 243 -6.53 -3.67 16.64
CA ASP A 243 -7.54 -2.63 16.79
C ASP A 243 -8.93 -3.17 16.44
N ASP A 244 -9.92 -2.90 17.29
CA ASP A 244 -11.31 -3.39 17.14
C ASP A 244 -12.20 -2.44 16.34
N HIS A 245 -11.72 -1.22 16.02
CA HIS A 245 -12.49 -0.29 15.22
C HIS A 245 -12.77 -0.89 13.83
N PRO A 246 -14.04 -0.89 13.35
CA PRO A 246 -14.43 -1.61 12.12
C PRO A 246 -13.75 -1.07 10.85
N ALA A 247 -13.29 0.18 10.88
CA ALA A 247 -12.56 0.80 9.79
C ALA A 247 -11.03 0.64 9.90
N ALA A 248 -10.50 0.08 11.00
CA ALA A 248 -9.07 -0.06 11.23
C ALA A 248 -8.42 -1.04 10.25
N ARG A 249 -7.19 -0.73 9.84
CA ARG A 249 -6.39 -1.55 8.93
C ARG A 249 -4.89 -1.39 9.16
N ILE A 250 -4.11 -2.35 8.69
CA ILE A 250 -2.65 -2.23 8.60
C ILE A 250 -2.29 -2.00 7.13
N THR A 251 -1.58 -0.91 6.87
CA THR A 251 -1.12 -0.52 5.52
C THR A 251 0.39 -0.34 5.45
N GLY A 252 1.02 0.08 6.56
CA GLY A 252 2.47 0.15 6.71
C GLY A 252 3.08 -1.21 7.08
N ALA A 253 4.31 -1.45 6.65
CA ALA A 253 5.04 -2.64 7.05
C ALA A 253 5.33 -2.64 8.56
N PRO A 254 5.21 -3.76 9.28
CA PRO A 254 5.73 -3.89 10.64
C PRO A 254 7.23 -3.62 10.67
N ALA A 255 7.71 -2.86 11.66
CA ALA A 255 9.13 -2.75 11.95
C ALA A 255 9.50 -3.70 13.10
N VAL A 256 10.65 -4.35 13.03
CA VAL A 256 11.05 -5.34 14.03
C VAL A 256 12.42 -5.01 14.60
N TYR A 257 12.48 -4.95 15.92
CA TYR A 257 13.73 -4.71 16.63
C TYR A 257 13.74 -5.39 18.00
N SER A 258 14.82 -6.09 18.31
CA SER A 258 15.06 -6.73 19.63
C SER A 258 13.88 -7.56 20.15
N GLY A 259 13.31 -8.44 19.30
CA GLY A 259 12.19 -9.31 19.67
C GLY A 259 10.83 -8.61 19.80
N VAL A 260 10.73 -7.35 19.36
CA VAL A 260 9.48 -6.58 19.37
C VAL A 260 9.08 -6.19 17.95
N VAL A 261 7.79 -6.36 17.64
CA VAL A 261 7.16 -5.95 16.39
C VAL A 261 6.37 -4.66 16.64
N TYR A 262 6.69 -3.60 15.90
CA TYR A 262 6.01 -2.30 15.97
C TYR A 262 5.14 -2.12 14.74
N VAL A 263 3.88 -1.82 14.95
CA VAL A 263 2.86 -1.76 13.90
C VAL A 263 2.10 -0.44 13.95
N GLY A 264 2.11 0.32 12.86
CA GLY A 264 1.23 1.47 12.69
C GLY A 264 -0.19 1.02 12.32
N VAL A 265 -1.19 1.64 12.94
CA VAL A 265 -2.61 1.37 12.67
C VAL A 265 -3.22 2.54 11.93
N SER A 266 -3.77 2.25 10.77
CA SER A 266 -4.45 3.16 9.86
C SER A 266 -5.94 2.85 9.78
N SER A 267 -6.69 3.62 8.96
CA SER A 267 -8.14 3.47 8.82
C SER A 267 -8.61 3.75 7.40
N ILE A 268 -9.81 3.26 7.08
CA ILE A 268 -10.60 3.71 5.92
C ILE A 268 -11.75 4.64 6.34
N GLU A 269 -11.82 5.05 7.60
CA GLU A 269 -12.92 5.88 8.11
C GLU A 269 -13.05 7.19 7.35
N GLU A 270 -11.94 7.78 6.92
CA GLU A 270 -11.92 8.96 6.06
C GLU A 270 -12.80 8.79 4.80
N ALA A 271 -12.77 7.61 4.17
CA ALA A 271 -13.62 7.32 3.01
C ALA A 271 -15.06 6.96 3.42
N ILE A 272 -15.25 6.20 4.52
CA ILE A 272 -16.57 5.84 5.06
C ILE A 272 -17.32 7.09 5.51
N GLY A 273 -16.61 8.07 6.04
CA GLY A 273 -17.13 9.38 6.46
C GLY A 273 -17.81 10.16 5.33
N SER A 274 -17.66 9.75 4.05
CA SER A 274 -18.40 10.33 2.94
C SER A 274 -19.92 10.09 2.99
N ARG A 275 -20.39 9.15 3.84
CA ARG A 275 -21.82 8.86 3.97
C ARG A 275 -22.48 9.78 4.98
N PRO A 276 -23.54 10.52 4.63
CA PRO A 276 -24.21 11.43 5.57
C PRO A 276 -24.82 10.74 6.80
N THR A 277 -25.18 9.44 6.68
CA THR A 277 -25.73 8.63 7.76
C THR A 277 -24.69 7.99 8.68
N TYR A 278 -23.40 8.11 8.33
CA TYR A 278 -22.31 7.56 9.14
C TYR A 278 -21.98 8.52 10.30
N GLN A 279 -21.94 8.02 11.51
CA GLN A 279 -21.56 8.79 12.71
C GLN A 279 -20.03 9.03 12.72
N CYS A 280 -19.60 9.88 11.84
CA CYS A 280 -18.17 10.22 11.66
C CYS A 280 -17.70 11.18 12.76
N CYS A 281 -16.47 11.06 13.30
CA CYS A 281 -15.54 9.98 13.13
C CYS A 281 -15.01 9.56 14.50
N THR A 282 -14.67 8.32 14.67
CA THR A 282 -14.26 7.79 15.98
C THR A 282 -12.94 7.06 15.99
N PHE A 283 -12.33 6.85 14.83
CA PHE A 283 -11.03 6.21 14.73
C PHE A 283 -9.90 7.16 15.19
N ARG A 284 -8.99 6.61 15.97
CA ARG A 284 -7.71 7.26 16.30
C ARG A 284 -6.55 6.42 15.80
N GLY A 285 -5.62 7.03 15.06
CA GLY A 285 -4.36 6.39 14.72
C GLY A 285 -3.65 5.85 15.96
N SER A 286 -2.88 4.80 15.81
CA SER A 286 -2.12 4.24 16.93
C SER A 286 -0.88 3.53 16.44
N VAL A 287 0.06 3.30 17.37
CA VAL A 287 1.18 2.38 17.21
C VAL A 287 1.04 1.29 18.26
N VAL A 288 1.26 0.04 17.86
CA VAL A 288 1.16 -1.12 18.74
C VAL A 288 2.49 -1.85 18.74
N ALA A 289 3.00 -2.20 19.92
CA ALA A 289 4.16 -3.07 20.10
C ALA A 289 3.72 -4.46 20.54
N LEU A 290 4.19 -5.49 19.84
CA LEU A 290 3.87 -6.89 20.10
C LEU A 290 5.16 -7.67 20.37
N LYS A 291 5.10 -8.71 21.22
CA LYS A 291 6.17 -9.70 21.35
C LYS A 291 6.28 -10.50 20.07
N ALA A 292 7.45 -10.56 19.45
CA ALA A 292 7.65 -11.29 18.20
C ALA A 292 7.37 -12.80 18.31
N GLU A 293 7.63 -13.40 19.48
CA GLU A 293 7.42 -14.83 19.75
C GLU A 293 5.94 -15.23 19.85
N THR A 294 5.09 -14.35 20.40
CA THR A 294 3.74 -14.73 20.84
C THR A 294 2.62 -13.84 20.30
N GLY A 295 2.97 -12.69 19.70
CA GLY A 295 1.99 -11.68 19.30
C GLY A 295 1.30 -10.97 20.47
N ALA A 296 1.74 -11.20 21.71
CA ALA A 296 1.17 -10.53 22.88
C ALA A 296 1.47 -9.04 22.84
N GLN A 297 0.45 -8.21 23.04
CA GLN A 297 0.62 -6.76 23.10
C GLN A 297 1.45 -6.35 24.31
N ILE A 298 2.50 -5.58 24.06
CA ILE A 298 3.34 -4.96 25.10
C ILE A 298 2.74 -3.62 25.48
N TRP A 299 2.47 -2.78 24.49
CA TRP A 299 1.82 -1.49 24.65
C TRP A 299 1.06 -1.08 23.36
N LYS A 300 0.11 -0.16 23.51
CA LYS A 300 -0.57 0.56 22.42
C LYS A 300 -0.60 2.03 22.76
N ALA A 301 -0.12 2.87 21.83
CA ALA A 301 -0.10 4.32 21.96
C ALA A 301 -0.97 4.95 20.87
N TYR A 302 -1.94 5.76 21.25
CA TYR A 302 -2.75 6.52 20.31
C TYR A 302 -2.02 7.78 19.86
N THR A 303 -2.18 8.11 18.58
CA THR A 303 -1.65 9.37 18.00
C THR A 303 -2.44 10.58 18.52
N ILE A 304 -3.74 10.41 18.75
CA ILE A 304 -4.62 11.39 19.39
C ILE A 304 -4.89 10.90 20.81
N PRO A 305 -4.37 11.55 21.87
CA PRO A 305 -4.58 11.10 23.25
C PRO A 305 -6.03 11.14 23.69
N GLU A 306 -6.77 12.18 23.29
CA GLU A 306 -8.18 12.37 23.65
C GLU A 306 -9.08 11.36 22.93
N ALA A 307 -10.03 10.77 23.65
CA ALA A 307 -11.03 9.87 23.06
C ALA A 307 -12.11 10.68 22.32
N PRO A 308 -12.60 10.20 21.17
CA PRO A 308 -13.69 10.85 20.46
C PRO A 308 -14.94 11.00 21.32
N HIS A 309 -15.58 12.16 21.26
CA HIS A 309 -16.84 12.47 21.94
C HIS A 309 -17.83 13.12 20.94
N PRO A 310 -19.13 13.17 21.26
CA PRO A 310 -20.11 13.86 20.42
C PRO A 310 -19.74 15.34 20.21
N THR A 311 -19.79 15.79 18.96
CA THR A 311 -19.49 17.19 18.58
C THR A 311 -20.75 17.89 18.08
N ARG A 312 -21.08 17.76 16.80
CA ARG A 312 -22.26 18.40 16.19
C ARG A 312 -23.14 17.36 15.48
N ALA A 313 -24.39 17.69 15.22
CA ALA A 313 -25.19 16.95 14.24
C ALA A 313 -24.96 17.53 12.84
N ASN A 314 -24.95 16.67 11.82
CA ASN A 314 -24.89 17.12 10.42
C ASN A 314 -26.27 17.60 9.92
N ALA A 315 -26.36 18.03 8.64
CA ALA A 315 -27.58 18.61 8.07
C ALA A 315 -28.81 17.67 8.06
N ILE A 316 -28.61 16.34 8.15
CA ILE A 316 -29.72 15.36 8.22
C ILE A 316 -29.94 14.81 9.64
N GLY A 317 -29.29 15.40 10.65
CA GLY A 317 -29.45 15.00 12.05
C GLY A 317 -28.53 13.87 12.53
N THR A 318 -27.58 13.40 11.74
CA THR A 318 -26.62 12.38 12.18
C THR A 318 -25.62 12.99 13.16
N GLN A 319 -25.46 12.40 14.34
CA GLN A 319 -24.48 12.81 15.34
C GLN A 319 -23.05 12.53 14.83
N LEU A 320 -22.19 13.55 14.85
CA LEU A 320 -20.77 13.45 14.53
C LEU A 320 -19.94 13.44 15.80
N PHE A 321 -18.73 12.91 15.69
CA PHE A 321 -17.79 12.70 16.78
C PHE A 321 -16.41 13.25 16.43
N GLY A 322 -15.60 13.54 17.44
CA GLY A 322 -14.21 13.97 17.34
C GLY A 322 -13.58 14.16 18.71
N PRO A 323 -12.26 14.37 18.77
CA PRO A 323 -11.29 14.35 17.68
C PRO A 323 -11.07 12.95 17.11
N ALA A 324 -10.71 12.84 15.82
CA ALA A 324 -10.48 11.56 15.14
C ALA A 324 -9.48 11.72 13.99
N GLY A 325 -8.88 10.62 13.54
CA GLY A 325 -7.92 10.61 12.44
C GLY A 325 -6.48 10.35 12.88
N ALA A 326 -5.53 11.12 12.35
CA ALA A 326 -4.09 10.99 12.59
C ALA A 326 -3.59 9.54 12.43
N SER A 327 -4.02 8.86 11.37
CA SER A 327 -3.69 7.48 11.02
C SER A 327 -2.19 7.30 10.80
N VAL A 328 -1.64 6.15 11.21
CA VAL A 328 -0.26 5.75 10.86
C VAL A 328 -0.34 4.70 9.75
N TRP A 329 -0.06 5.09 8.50
CA TRP A 329 -0.20 4.21 7.35
C TRP A 329 1.10 3.88 6.62
N SER A 330 2.24 4.37 7.13
CA SER A 330 3.60 4.05 6.72
C SER A 330 4.32 3.16 7.74
N ALA A 331 5.48 2.62 7.37
CA ALA A 331 6.29 1.80 8.26
C ALA A 331 6.97 2.67 9.34
N PRO A 332 6.98 2.25 10.61
CA PRO A 332 7.74 2.93 11.66
C PRO A 332 9.25 2.91 11.41
N THR A 333 9.95 3.98 11.81
CA THR A 333 11.42 4.09 11.78
C THR A 333 11.98 3.90 13.17
N ILE A 334 13.02 3.08 13.33
CA ILE A 334 13.60 2.76 14.63
C ILE A 334 14.93 3.46 14.79
N ASP A 335 15.04 4.31 15.80
CA ASP A 335 16.27 4.92 16.28
C ASP A 335 16.81 4.13 17.46
N VAL A 336 17.76 3.24 17.17
CA VAL A 336 18.39 2.39 18.19
C VAL A 336 19.16 3.22 19.21
N GLN A 337 19.81 4.29 18.78
CA GLN A 337 20.64 5.15 19.64
C GLN A 337 19.80 5.89 20.68
N ARG A 338 18.65 6.44 20.28
CA ARG A 338 17.74 7.17 21.15
C ARG A 338 16.71 6.27 21.82
N ARG A 339 16.62 5.01 21.39
CA ARG A 339 15.55 4.09 21.78
C ARG A 339 14.16 4.69 21.47
N ALA A 340 14.07 5.34 20.32
CA ALA A 340 12.87 6.01 19.84
C ALA A 340 12.31 5.35 18.59
N LEU A 341 11.02 5.46 18.44
CA LEU A 341 10.26 5.06 17.26
C LEU A 341 9.67 6.31 16.61
N TYR A 342 9.94 6.55 15.34
CA TYR A 342 9.35 7.65 14.59
C TYR A 342 8.27 7.13 13.66
N VAL A 343 7.13 7.82 13.67
CA VAL A 343 6.02 7.60 12.74
C VAL A 343 5.53 8.91 12.17
N ALA A 344 4.81 8.85 11.07
CA ALA A 344 4.18 10.01 10.48
C ALA A 344 2.67 9.77 10.35
N THR A 345 1.88 10.82 10.47
CA THR A 345 0.43 10.74 10.57
C THR A 345 -0.30 11.39 9.41
N SER A 346 -1.53 10.91 9.18
CA SER A 346 -2.48 11.56 8.29
C SER A 346 -3.15 12.78 8.94
N ASN A 347 -4.00 13.44 8.18
CA ASN A 347 -4.90 14.51 8.61
C ASN A 347 -5.84 14.07 9.76
N SER A 348 -6.49 15.06 10.40
CA SER A 348 -7.66 14.81 11.25
C SER A 348 -8.88 14.45 10.38
N TYR A 349 -9.76 13.55 10.86
CA TYR A 349 -10.99 13.17 10.15
C TYR A 349 -12.21 13.97 10.63
N ALA A 350 -12.09 14.65 11.75
CA ALA A 350 -13.18 15.41 12.38
C ALA A 350 -12.64 16.60 13.16
N ASP A 351 -13.53 17.53 13.47
CA ASP A 351 -13.28 18.60 14.43
C ASP A 351 -13.37 18.10 15.89
N PRO A 352 -12.55 18.65 16.79
CA PRO A 352 -11.48 19.60 16.54
C PRO A 352 -10.27 18.95 15.85
N ALA A 353 -9.57 19.70 14.97
CA ALA A 353 -8.28 19.28 14.43
C ALA A 353 -7.26 19.16 15.56
N THR A 354 -6.39 18.14 15.46
CA THR A 354 -5.36 17.87 16.49
C THR A 354 -3.98 18.31 16.00
N ASP A 355 -3.08 18.60 16.92
CA ASP A 355 -1.69 18.97 16.63
C ASP A 355 -0.78 17.76 16.34
N THR A 356 -1.34 16.55 16.47
CA THR A 356 -0.69 15.28 16.13
C THR A 356 -1.11 14.71 14.77
N SER A 357 -2.01 15.39 14.05
CA SER A 357 -2.29 15.12 12.63
C SER A 357 -1.27 15.83 11.73
N ASP A 358 -1.01 15.28 10.54
CA ASP A 358 -0.03 15.82 9.58
C ASP A 358 1.31 16.10 10.26
N ALA A 359 1.75 15.20 11.09
CA ALA A 359 2.85 15.37 12.01
C ALA A 359 3.83 14.18 11.96
N VAL A 360 5.06 14.44 12.36
CA VAL A 360 6.02 13.41 12.73
C VAL A 360 6.00 13.27 14.26
N LEU A 361 5.81 12.05 14.74
CA LEU A 361 5.72 11.72 16.15
C LEU A 361 6.87 10.80 16.55
N ALA A 362 7.42 11.02 17.73
CA ALA A 362 8.39 10.15 18.37
C ALA A 362 7.79 9.46 19.59
N PHE A 363 8.00 8.15 19.69
CA PHE A 363 7.61 7.35 20.84
C PHE A 363 8.80 6.63 21.46
N ASP A 364 8.77 6.45 22.76
CA ASP A 364 9.72 5.58 23.47
C ASP A 364 9.49 4.11 23.09
N LEU A 365 10.52 3.41 22.63
CA LEU A 365 10.42 2.01 22.16
C LEU A 365 9.90 1.05 23.22
N ALA A 366 10.23 1.26 24.48
CA ALA A 366 9.90 0.32 25.55
C ALA A 366 8.48 0.52 26.09
N THR A 367 8.01 1.76 26.12
CA THR A 367 6.78 2.15 26.84
C THR A 367 5.67 2.67 25.95
N GLY A 368 5.96 3.07 24.70
CA GLY A 368 5.01 3.74 23.83
C GLY A 368 4.63 5.17 24.26
N ARG A 369 5.34 5.73 25.27
CA ARG A 369 5.13 7.13 25.66
C ARG A 369 5.56 8.07 24.52
N MET A 370 4.69 8.98 24.10
CA MET A 370 5.04 10.03 23.15
C MET A 370 6.14 10.93 23.75
N LEU A 371 7.24 11.08 23.03
CA LEU A 371 8.39 11.90 23.43
C LEU A 371 8.22 13.33 22.93
N TRP A 372 7.86 13.48 21.69
CA TRP A 372 7.59 14.75 21.01
C TRP A 372 6.75 14.53 19.75
N HIS A 373 6.17 15.61 19.22
CA HIS A 373 5.57 15.67 17.90
C HIS A 373 5.91 17.00 17.22
N GLN A 374 5.94 16.98 15.88
CA GLN A 374 6.15 18.16 15.05
C GLN A 374 5.13 18.16 13.92
N GLN A 375 4.12 19.02 14.02
CA GLN A 375 3.09 19.19 13.01
C GLN A 375 3.60 20.02 11.83
N ALA A 376 3.29 19.61 10.59
CA ALA A 376 3.66 20.31 9.37
C ALA A 376 2.49 21.11 8.77
N THR A 377 1.26 20.60 8.84
CA THR A 377 0.06 21.25 8.32
C THR A 377 -0.99 21.42 9.42
N PRO A 378 -0.99 22.57 10.13
CA PRO A 378 -1.99 22.82 11.18
C PRO A 378 -3.41 22.94 10.63
N LYS A 379 -4.40 22.47 11.39
CA LYS A 379 -5.83 22.58 11.08
C LYS A 379 -6.23 21.87 9.78
N ASP A 380 -5.57 20.80 9.44
CA ASP A 380 -5.96 19.94 8.33
C ASP A 380 -6.96 18.88 8.84
N SER A 381 -8.23 19.15 8.61
CA SER A 381 -9.29 18.17 8.84
C SER A 381 -9.99 17.85 7.53
N PHE A 382 -10.05 16.59 7.20
CA PHE A 382 -10.58 16.17 5.91
C PHE A 382 -11.18 14.75 5.98
N VAL A 383 -12.29 14.58 5.29
CA VAL A 383 -12.86 13.30 4.88
C VAL A 383 -13.31 13.40 3.43
N VAL A 384 -13.50 12.25 2.76
CA VAL A 384 -13.84 12.21 1.33
C VAL A 384 -15.17 12.93 1.02
N ALA A 385 -16.07 13.10 2.00
CA ALA A 385 -17.25 13.95 1.86
C ALA A 385 -16.93 15.38 1.39
N CYS A 386 -15.75 15.91 1.74
CA CYS A 386 -15.33 17.27 1.38
C CYS A 386 -15.18 17.49 -0.13
N PHE A 387 -15.04 16.42 -0.91
CA PHE A 387 -15.08 16.47 -2.38
C PHE A 387 -16.47 16.23 -2.96
N GLY A 388 -17.43 15.78 -2.14
CA GLY A 388 -18.76 15.40 -2.58
C GLY A 388 -19.69 16.58 -2.84
N ALA A 389 -20.80 16.30 -3.53
CA ALA A 389 -21.93 17.21 -3.59
C ALA A 389 -22.60 17.34 -2.21
N ASP A 390 -22.64 16.24 -1.45
CA ASP A 390 -23.08 16.23 -0.05
C ASP A 390 -21.84 16.32 0.86
N GLN A 391 -21.66 17.48 1.47
CA GLN A 391 -20.58 17.79 2.37
C GLN A 391 -20.99 17.76 3.85
N SER A 392 -22.12 17.14 4.19
CA SER A 392 -22.71 17.13 5.53
C SER A 392 -21.72 16.67 6.62
N ASN A 393 -20.86 15.70 6.29
CA ASN A 393 -19.86 15.17 7.20
C ASN A 393 -18.46 15.82 7.03
N CYS A 394 -18.30 16.77 6.09
CA CYS A 394 -17.03 17.47 5.98
C CYS A 394 -16.80 18.32 7.25
N PRO A 395 -15.60 18.25 7.86
CA PRO A 395 -15.27 19.08 9.01
C PRO A 395 -15.37 20.57 8.69
N GLU A 396 -15.69 21.39 9.72
CA GLU A 396 -15.75 22.85 9.57
C GLU A 396 -14.34 23.44 9.37
N SER A 397 -13.33 22.84 10.03
CA SER A 397 -11.92 23.19 9.84
C SER A 397 -11.31 22.47 8.62
N ARG A 398 -12.03 22.47 7.48
CA ARG A 398 -11.60 21.78 6.28
C ARG A 398 -10.19 22.20 5.85
N GLY A 399 -9.31 21.18 5.71
CA GLY A 399 -7.94 21.34 5.23
C GLY A 399 -7.69 20.73 3.85
N PRO A 400 -6.43 20.76 3.40
CA PRO A 400 -6.02 20.35 2.07
C PRO A 400 -5.77 18.85 1.88
N ASP A 401 -5.88 18.01 2.93
CA ASP A 401 -5.51 16.57 2.91
C ASP A 401 -4.00 16.37 2.60
N HIS A 402 -3.14 16.96 3.43
CA HIS A 402 -1.69 16.94 3.26
C HIS A 402 -0.99 15.89 4.15
N ASP A 403 -1.50 14.69 4.19
CA ASP A 403 -0.91 13.58 4.93
C ASP A 403 0.60 13.42 4.75
N PHE A 404 1.24 12.82 5.73
CA PHE A 404 2.50 12.11 5.53
C PHE A 404 2.22 10.65 5.18
N GLY A 405 2.40 10.29 3.91
CA GLY A 405 2.17 8.92 3.41
C GLY A 405 3.37 8.01 3.49
N GLN A 406 4.54 8.53 3.79
CA GLN A 406 5.79 7.80 3.82
C GLN A 406 6.39 7.70 5.22
N SER A 407 7.35 6.80 5.37
CA SER A 407 8.11 6.65 6.59
C SER A 407 9.12 7.80 6.74
N PRO A 408 9.31 8.37 7.94
CA PRO A 408 10.45 9.23 8.21
C PRO A 408 11.76 8.48 7.96
N ILE A 409 12.74 9.11 7.34
CA ILE A 409 14.06 8.53 7.07
C ILE A 409 15.08 9.14 8.04
N LEU A 410 15.74 8.29 8.83
CA LEU A 410 16.79 8.72 9.75
C LEU A 410 18.16 8.58 9.09
N VAL A 411 18.90 9.68 8.98
CA VAL A 411 20.25 9.72 8.40
C VAL A 411 21.23 10.36 9.36
N SER A 412 22.45 9.81 9.42
CA SER A 412 23.59 10.46 10.07
C SER A 412 24.48 11.07 9.00
N LEU A 413 24.65 12.39 9.05
CA LEU A 413 25.51 13.14 8.14
C LEU A 413 26.99 12.90 8.45
N ASN A 414 27.88 13.34 7.55
CA ASN A 414 29.32 13.14 7.69
C ASN A 414 29.94 13.89 8.88
N ASP A 415 29.33 14.97 9.33
CA ASP A 415 29.73 15.74 10.53
C ASP A 415 29.18 15.17 11.85
N GLY A 416 28.40 14.08 11.76
CA GLY A 416 27.78 13.43 12.91
C GLY A 416 26.40 13.99 13.28
N GLN A 417 25.92 15.06 12.64
CA GLN A 417 24.54 15.53 12.81
C GLN A 417 23.57 14.46 12.31
N ARG A 418 22.48 14.25 13.05
CA ARG A 418 21.40 13.36 12.63
C ARG A 418 20.23 14.17 12.09
N VAL A 419 19.65 13.67 11.01
CA VAL A 419 18.52 14.31 10.33
C VAL A 419 17.42 13.28 10.15
N LEU A 420 16.20 13.65 10.50
CA LEU A 420 15.01 12.91 10.20
C LEU A 420 14.31 13.62 9.02
N VAL A 421 14.32 13.01 7.84
CA VAL A 421 13.84 13.67 6.61
C VAL A 421 12.63 12.93 6.06
N ILE A 422 11.64 13.70 5.57
CA ILE A 422 10.37 13.15 5.07
C ILE A 422 9.71 14.09 4.06
N GLY A 423 9.14 13.54 2.99
CA GLY A 423 8.27 14.27 2.08
C GLY A 423 6.80 14.18 2.51
N GLN A 424 6.00 15.16 2.11
CA GLN A 424 4.57 15.28 2.44
C GLN A 424 3.73 15.43 1.18
N LYS A 425 2.45 15.06 1.22
CA LYS A 425 1.47 15.33 0.14
C LYS A 425 1.36 16.81 -0.23
N SER A 426 1.76 17.73 0.65
CA SER A 426 1.86 19.17 0.35
C SER A 426 2.88 19.51 -0.75
N GLY A 427 3.73 18.56 -1.15
CA GLY A 427 4.86 18.79 -2.05
C GLY A 427 6.08 19.42 -1.35
N VAL A 428 6.07 19.49 -0.03
CA VAL A 428 7.20 19.96 0.79
C VAL A 428 7.97 18.77 1.35
N VAL A 429 9.29 18.86 1.32
CA VAL A 429 10.21 17.97 2.03
C VAL A 429 10.64 18.68 3.30
N HIS A 430 10.56 17.98 4.42
CA HIS A 430 10.88 18.49 5.75
C HIS A 430 12.09 17.75 6.31
N ALA A 431 13.05 18.46 6.88
CA ALA A 431 14.12 17.91 7.67
C ALA A 431 13.98 18.37 9.11
N LEU A 432 14.03 17.42 10.03
CA LEU A 432 13.87 17.62 11.46
C LEU A 432 15.10 17.15 12.20
N ASP A 433 15.39 17.75 13.34
CA ASP A 433 16.44 17.34 14.27
C ASP A 433 15.87 16.36 15.29
N PRO A 434 16.15 15.05 15.18
CA PRO A 434 15.63 14.06 16.13
C PRO A 434 16.23 14.22 17.54
N ASP A 435 17.35 14.92 17.67
CA ASP A 435 18.07 15.14 18.91
C ASP A 435 17.58 16.35 19.69
N HIS A 436 16.79 17.23 19.02
CA HIS A 436 16.17 18.42 19.58
C HIS A 436 14.66 18.45 19.33
N GLU A 437 13.95 17.40 19.78
CA GLU A 437 12.49 17.29 19.80
C GLU A 437 11.82 17.52 18.44
N GLY A 438 12.48 17.11 17.34
CA GLY A 438 11.94 17.26 15.99
C GLY A 438 11.96 18.69 15.47
N LYS A 439 12.81 19.57 16.00
CA LYS A 439 12.97 20.94 15.49
C LYS A 439 13.24 20.93 13.99
N ILE A 440 12.50 21.72 13.25
CA ILE A 440 12.67 21.87 11.80
C ILE A 440 14.05 22.48 11.51
N LEU A 441 14.84 21.77 10.71
CA LEU A 441 16.13 22.23 10.20
C LEU A 441 15.95 23.03 8.90
N TRP A 442 15.20 22.45 7.96
CA TRP A 442 14.83 23.08 6.71
C TRP A 442 13.55 22.49 6.12
N GLN A 443 12.94 23.24 5.20
CA GLN A 443 11.77 22.82 4.42
C GLN A 443 11.95 23.28 2.98
N THR A 444 11.72 22.39 2.00
CA THR A 444 11.87 22.72 0.58
C THR A 444 10.68 22.18 -0.20
N ARG A 445 10.01 23.05 -0.94
CA ARG A 445 8.92 22.68 -1.84
C ARG A 445 9.46 22.18 -3.17
N VAL A 446 9.03 20.99 -3.59
CA VAL A 446 9.39 20.34 -4.86
C VAL A 446 8.18 19.88 -5.68
N GLY A 447 6.98 19.94 -5.10
CA GLY A 447 5.71 19.60 -5.76
C GLY A 447 4.63 20.66 -5.52
N THR A 448 3.54 20.56 -6.27
CA THR A 448 2.37 21.45 -6.08
C THR A 448 1.50 21.01 -4.91
N GLY A 449 1.50 19.71 -4.62
CA GLY A 449 0.73 19.12 -3.54
C GLY A 449 -0.76 18.93 -3.84
N GLY A 450 -1.43 18.30 -2.90
CA GLY A 450 -2.86 17.99 -2.91
C GLY A 450 -3.16 16.59 -2.37
N PRO A 451 -4.42 16.15 -2.36
CA PRO A 451 -4.82 14.86 -1.79
C PRO A 451 -4.19 13.62 -2.43
N LEU A 452 -3.78 13.72 -3.69
CA LEU A 452 -2.98 12.72 -4.43
C LEU A 452 -1.70 13.38 -4.95
N GLY A 453 -1.20 14.37 -4.24
CA GLY A 453 -0.09 15.20 -4.65
C GLY A 453 1.13 15.03 -3.78
N GLY A 454 2.17 15.79 -4.11
CA GLY A 454 3.42 15.79 -3.39
C GLY A 454 4.09 14.42 -3.37
N SER A 455 4.72 14.08 -2.26
CA SER A 455 5.39 12.79 -2.06
C SER A 455 4.48 11.83 -1.32
N GLU A 456 4.12 10.70 -1.96
CA GLU A 456 3.11 9.78 -1.47
C GLU A 456 3.68 8.66 -0.60
N TRP A 457 4.43 7.71 -1.20
CA TRP A 457 4.70 6.43 -0.52
C TRP A 457 6.09 6.29 0.07
N GLY A 458 7.11 6.82 -0.56
CA GLY A 458 8.44 6.67 -0.01
C GLY A 458 9.54 7.35 -0.81
N SER A 459 10.31 8.16 -0.11
CA SER A 459 11.59 8.69 -0.54
C SER A 459 12.70 7.68 -0.26
N ALA A 460 13.90 7.93 -0.80
CA ALA A 460 15.10 7.20 -0.43
C ALA A 460 16.24 8.17 -0.15
N ALA A 461 17.16 7.80 0.74
CA ALA A 461 18.29 8.65 1.08
C ALA A 461 19.60 7.88 1.16
N ASP A 462 20.67 8.46 0.63
CA ASP A 462 22.03 8.10 0.96
C ASP A 462 22.53 9.01 2.11
N ARG A 463 23.84 9.16 2.28
CA ARG A 463 24.39 10.00 3.37
C ARG A 463 24.38 11.49 3.06
N ASP A 464 24.23 11.86 1.78
CA ASP A 464 24.39 13.24 1.32
C ASP A 464 23.07 13.82 0.81
N ARG A 465 22.16 12.98 0.24
CA ARG A 465 20.95 13.42 -0.44
C ARG A 465 19.74 12.58 -0.09
N ILE A 466 18.57 13.23 -0.06
CA ILE A 466 17.28 12.57 -0.17
C ILE A 466 16.79 12.66 -1.62
N TYR A 467 16.27 11.56 -2.14
CA TYR A 467 15.62 11.47 -3.44
C TYR A 467 14.11 11.37 -3.23
N VAL A 468 13.35 12.21 -3.93
CA VAL A 468 11.91 12.38 -3.72
C VAL A 468 11.19 12.27 -5.06
N ALA A 469 10.26 11.33 -5.16
CA ALA A 469 9.34 11.24 -6.28
C ALA A 469 8.07 12.02 -5.98
N ILE A 470 7.59 12.76 -6.97
CA ILE A 470 6.39 13.58 -6.87
C ILE A 470 5.26 12.94 -7.66
N SER A 471 4.15 12.73 -6.99
CA SER A 471 2.89 12.26 -7.56
C SER A 471 2.18 13.39 -8.30
N ASP A 472 1.64 14.35 -7.58
CA ASP A 472 0.85 15.46 -8.12
C ASP A 472 -0.19 15.01 -9.16
N VAL A 473 -0.83 13.86 -8.93
CA VAL A 473 -1.90 13.33 -9.79
C VAL A 473 -3.00 14.37 -9.95
N ARG A 474 -3.44 14.59 -11.18
CA ARG A 474 -4.58 15.44 -11.52
C ARG A 474 -5.58 14.66 -12.37
N PHE A 475 -6.84 15.04 -12.25
CA PHE A 475 -7.92 14.57 -13.12
C PHE A 475 -8.25 15.63 -14.17
N MET A 476 -8.87 15.18 -15.26
CA MET A 476 -9.38 16.09 -16.28
C MET A 476 -10.51 16.95 -15.70
N ASN A 477 -10.56 18.23 -16.07
CA ASN A 477 -11.60 19.18 -15.64
C ASN A 477 -12.87 19.08 -16.51
N ASP A 478 -13.22 17.90 -16.97
CA ASP A 478 -14.35 17.66 -17.89
C ASP A 478 -15.52 16.90 -17.23
N GLY A 479 -15.51 16.83 -15.90
CA GLY A 479 -16.48 16.06 -15.11
C GLY A 479 -16.28 14.55 -15.16
N THR A 480 -15.28 14.07 -15.91
CA THR A 480 -14.86 12.66 -15.87
C THR A 480 -13.80 12.45 -14.77
N ARG A 481 -13.66 11.19 -14.35
CA ARG A 481 -12.58 10.80 -13.41
C ARG A 481 -11.35 10.27 -14.16
N ARG A 482 -11.12 10.78 -15.37
CA ARG A 482 -9.94 10.40 -16.15
C ARG A 482 -8.71 11.13 -15.64
N LEU A 483 -7.61 10.40 -15.53
CA LEU A 483 -6.32 10.97 -15.21
C LEU A 483 -5.89 11.98 -16.29
N ASN A 484 -5.25 13.06 -15.88
CA ASN A 484 -4.64 14.01 -16.80
C ASN A 484 -3.25 13.47 -17.21
N ALA A 485 -3.13 13.05 -18.47
CA ALA A 485 -1.93 12.46 -19.02
C ALA A 485 -0.74 13.46 -19.18
N ALA A 486 -0.99 14.75 -18.99
CA ALA A 486 0.01 15.83 -19.12
C ALA A 486 0.41 16.44 -17.76
N ALA A 487 -0.20 16.02 -16.65
CA ALA A 487 0.02 16.64 -15.34
C ALA A 487 0.51 15.63 -14.30
N GLY A 488 1.42 16.10 -13.44
CA GLY A 488 2.01 15.34 -12.34
C GLY A 488 3.47 14.97 -12.58
N GLY A 489 4.07 14.41 -11.55
CA GLY A 489 5.39 13.80 -11.61
C GLY A 489 6.57 14.76 -11.39
N GLY A 490 7.72 14.14 -11.42
CA GLY A 490 9.04 14.74 -11.20
C GLY A 490 9.83 13.96 -10.16
N LEU A 491 11.13 13.82 -10.41
CA LEU A 491 12.07 13.22 -9.47
C LEU A 491 13.10 14.28 -9.07
N PHE A 492 13.29 14.43 -7.77
CA PHE A 492 14.20 15.43 -7.20
C PHE A 492 15.21 14.77 -6.28
N ALA A 493 16.42 15.34 -6.20
CA ALA A 493 17.33 15.08 -5.10
C ALA A 493 17.64 16.39 -4.37
N LEU A 494 17.62 16.33 -3.05
CA LEU A 494 17.94 17.46 -2.18
C LEU A 494 19.12 17.10 -1.29
N ASP A 495 20.00 18.06 -1.10
CA ASP A 495 21.09 17.98 -0.14
C ASP A 495 20.53 17.88 1.30
N LEU A 496 20.95 16.87 2.06
CA LEU A 496 20.39 16.59 3.38
C LEU A 496 20.73 17.66 4.43
N ALA A 497 21.89 18.32 4.31
CA ALA A 497 22.29 19.33 5.26
C ALA A 497 21.55 20.66 5.06
N THR A 498 21.21 21.00 3.81
CA THR A 498 20.74 22.34 3.45
C THR A 498 19.33 22.38 2.84
N GLY A 499 18.79 21.24 2.39
CA GLY A 499 17.53 21.17 1.66
C GLY A 499 17.61 21.71 0.22
N LYS A 500 18.80 22.05 -0.29
CA LYS A 500 18.97 22.60 -1.64
C LYS A 500 18.76 21.50 -2.68
N VAL A 501 17.93 21.80 -3.70
CA VAL A 501 17.74 20.90 -4.84
C VAL A 501 19.06 20.79 -5.62
N SER A 502 19.55 19.56 -5.77
CA SER A 502 20.79 19.21 -6.47
C SER A 502 20.56 18.42 -7.76
N MET A 503 19.38 17.80 -7.91
CA MET A 503 18.98 17.02 -9.09
C MET A 503 17.50 17.23 -9.35
N GLN A 504 17.12 17.34 -10.64
CA GLN A 504 15.73 17.35 -11.06
C GLN A 504 15.59 16.60 -12.38
N VAL A 505 14.66 15.63 -12.42
CA VAL A 505 14.22 14.95 -13.63
C VAL A 505 12.78 15.33 -13.91
N ALA A 506 12.52 15.87 -15.09
CA ALA A 506 11.17 16.22 -15.51
C ALA A 506 10.29 14.96 -15.69
N PRO A 507 8.97 15.08 -15.45
CA PRO A 507 8.04 13.98 -15.73
C PRO A 507 8.02 13.63 -17.21
N VAL A 508 7.81 12.36 -17.53
CA VAL A 508 7.67 11.87 -18.91
C VAL A 508 6.19 11.73 -19.23
N ALA A 509 5.72 12.49 -20.23
CA ALA A 509 4.32 12.48 -20.66
C ALA A 509 3.86 11.07 -21.10
N CYS A 510 2.58 10.79 -20.87
CA CYS A 510 1.95 9.50 -21.20
C CYS A 510 1.69 9.27 -22.69
N GLY A 511 1.76 10.32 -23.54
CA GLY A 511 1.25 10.24 -24.91
C GLY A 511 -0.25 9.91 -24.93
N ASP A 512 -0.65 9.02 -25.82
CA ASP A 512 -2.04 8.61 -26.00
C ASP A 512 -2.49 7.44 -25.09
N ARG A 513 -1.68 7.08 -24.09
CA ARG A 513 -2.00 5.97 -23.17
C ARG A 513 -3.21 6.31 -22.29
N HIS A 514 -4.20 5.44 -22.31
CA HIS A 514 -5.37 5.53 -21.43
C HIS A 514 -5.00 5.20 -19.97
N GLN A 515 -5.75 5.75 -19.02
CA GLN A 515 -5.57 5.51 -17.57
C GLN A 515 -4.12 5.75 -17.11
N CYS A 516 -3.48 6.78 -17.63
CA CYS A 516 -2.09 7.12 -17.41
C CYS A 516 -1.95 8.54 -16.86
N SER A 517 -0.99 8.72 -15.98
CA SER A 517 -0.48 10.00 -15.51
C SER A 517 1.05 9.92 -15.43
N PRO A 518 1.78 11.01 -15.69
CA PRO A 518 3.22 11.06 -15.49
C PRO A 518 3.65 11.06 -14.02
N ALA A 519 2.68 10.99 -13.09
CA ALA A 519 2.89 10.96 -11.65
C ALA A 519 3.86 9.83 -11.24
N LEU A 520 4.84 10.17 -10.41
CA LEU A 520 5.78 9.23 -9.81
C LEU A 520 5.33 8.94 -8.36
N SER A 521 4.32 8.09 -8.23
CA SER A 521 3.71 7.77 -6.92
C SER A 521 4.42 6.64 -6.18
N ALA A 522 5.05 5.69 -6.89
CA ALA A 522 5.70 4.56 -6.23
C ALA A 522 6.90 4.98 -5.38
N ALA A 523 7.15 4.24 -4.31
CA ALA A 523 8.33 4.45 -3.48
C ALA A 523 9.62 4.29 -4.28
N ILE A 524 10.61 5.12 -3.99
CA ILE A 524 11.93 5.11 -4.64
C ILE A 524 12.83 4.04 -4.01
N THR A 525 13.81 3.58 -4.77
CA THR A 525 14.86 2.69 -4.30
C THR A 525 16.21 3.16 -4.81
N LEU A 526 17.20 3.15 -3.93
CA LEU A 526 18.58 3.50 -4.24
C LEU A 526 19.52 2.30 -4.14
N ILE A 527 20.47 2.26 -5.07
CA ILE A 527 21.76 1.57 -4.92
C ILE A 527 22.88 2.59 -5.19
N PRO A 528 24.15 2.30 -4.89
CA PRO A 528 25.23 3.22 -5.21
C PRO A 528 25.22 3.67 -6.67
N GLY A 529 25.07 4.98 -6.88
CA GLY A 529 25.06 5.61 -8.21
C GLY A 529 23.74 5.55 -8.97
N VAL A 530 22.68 4.87 -8.47
CA VAL A 530 21.42 4.69 -9.23
C VAL A 530 20.19 4.88 -8.37
N VAL A 531 19.21 5.65 -8.87
CA VAL A 531 17.87 5.77 -8.32
C VAL A 531 16.84 5.11 -9.24
N PHE A 532 15.99 4.24 -8.67
CA PHE A 532 14.88 3.58 -9.35
C PHE A 532 13.56 4.24 -8.96
N SER A 533 12.75 4.61 -9.94
CA SER A 533 11.46 5.27 -9.75
C SER A 533 10.40 4.68 -10.66
N GLY A 534 9.29 4.26 -10.09
CA GLY A 534 8.09 3.80 -10.78
C GLY A 534 6.97 4.83 -10.71
N GLY A 535 5.96 4.71 -11.57
CA GLY A 535 4.87 5.67 -11.57
C GLY A 535 3.56 5.15 -12.16
N VAL A 536 2.55 5.99 -12.10
CA VAL A 536 1.18 5.70 -12.57
C VAL A 536 1.14 5.40 -14.08
N SER A 537 2.15 5.83 -14.82
CA SER A 537 2.33 5.50 -16.24
C SER A 537 2.62 4.01 -16.51
N GLY A 538 2.98 3.24 -15.48
CA GLY A 538 3.41 1.85 -15.62
C GLY A 538 4.88 1.68 -16.04
N PHE A 539 5.64 2.77 -16.15
CA PHE A 539 7.08 2.70 -16.41
C PHE A 539 7.87 2.62 -15.11
N LEU A 540 8.84 1.72 -15.07
CA LEU A 540 9.93 1.72 -14.09
C LEU A 540 11.20 2.22 -14.77
N ARG A 541 11.83 3.22 -14.18
CA ARG A 541 13.03 3.88 -14.71
C ARG A 541 14.17 3.86 -13.70
N ALA A 542 15.39 3.79 -14.21
CA ALA A 542 16.61 3.94 -13.42
C ALA A 542 17.41 5.13 -13.95
N TYR A 543 17.81 6.01 -13.05
CA TYR A 543 18.60 7.19 -13.39
C TYR A 543 19.94 7.17 -12.63
N ALA A 544 20.99 7.67 -13.27
CA ALA A 544 22.26 7.94 -12.61
C ALA A 544 22.09 9.08 -11.60
N THR A 545 22.71 8.97 -10.43
CA THR A 545 22.57 9.96 -9.37
C THR A 545 23.53 11.16 -9.51
N ASP A 546 24.52 11.08 -10.37
CA ASP A 546 25.51 12.11 -10.64
C ASP A 546 25.07 13.12 -11.73
N ASP A 547 24.49 12.63 -12.85
CA ASP A 547 24.15 13.45 -14.03
C ASP A 547 22.68 13.37 -14.44
N SER A 548 21.83 12.66 -13.69
CA SER A 548 20.40 12.44 -13.96
C SER A 548 20.12 11.65 -15.26
N ARG A 549 21.12 11.06 -15.88
CA ARG A 549 20.97 10.32 -17.13
C ARG A 549 20.14 9.07 -16.94
N LEU A 550 19.19 8.83 -17.86
CA LEU A 550 18.41 7.60 -17.90
C LEU A 550 19.34 6.43 -18.26
N LEU A 551 19.44 5.45 -17.36
CA LEU A 551 20.25 4.24 -17.52
C LEU A 551 19.43 3.08 -18.08
N TRP A 552 18.17 2.96 -17.66
CA TRP A 552 17.29 1.86 -18.02
C TRP A 552 15.83 2.25 -17.85
N GLU A 553 14.99 1.68 -18.70
CA GLU A 553 13.53 1.87 -18.65
C GLU A 553 12.83 0.58 -19.08
N ILE A 554 11.72 0.27 -18.41
CA ILE A 554 10.81 -0.80 -18.82
C ILE A 554 9.36 -0.34 -18.72
N ASP A 555 8.58 -0.59 -19.77
CA ASP A 555 7.12 -0.53 -19.72
C ASP A 555 6.59 -1.84 -19.13
N THR A 556 6.00 -1.76 -17.94
CA THR A 556 5.43 -2.93 -17.26
C THR A 556 3.97 -3.14 -17.61
N ALA A 557 3.27 -2.16 -18.20
CA ALA A 557 1.84 -2.20 -18.51
C ALA A 557 1.56 -3.01 -19.79
N ARG A 558 1.81 -4.32 -19.72
CA ARG A 558 1.61 -5.30 -20.80
C ARG A 558 1.29 -6.68 -20.25
N ASP A 559 0.91 -7.61 -21.13
CA ASP A 559 0.68 -9.01 -20.78
C ASP A 559 1.98 -9.76 -20.53
N TYR A 560 1.92 -10.75 -19.64
CA TYR A 560 3.05 -11.58 -19.25
C TYR A 560 2.70 -13.07 -19.24
N THR A 561 3.61 -13.89 -19.78
CA THR A 561 3.64 -15.31 -19.49
C THR A 561 4.24 -15.52 -18.10
N THR A 562 3.50 -16.16 -17.20
CA THR A 562 3.87 -16.30 -15.80
C THR A 562 4.35 -17.70 -15.47
N VAL A 563 5.23 -17.81 -14.46
CA VAL A 563 5.76 -19.10 -13.99
C VAL A 563 4.70 -19.98 -13.32
N ASN A 564 3.61 -19.39 -12.84
CA ASN A 564 2.50 -20.10 -12.20
C ASN A 564 1.27 -20.30 -13.11
N GLY A 565 1.36 -19.93 -14.39
CA GLY A 565 0.29 -20.14 -15.38
C GLY A 565 -0.93 -19.22 -15.22
N VAL A 566 -0.92 -18.29 -14.28
CA VAL A 566 -1.98 -17.29 -14.09
C VAL A 566 -1.85 -16.24 -15.17
N ALA A 567 -2.92 -15.94 -15.91
CA ALA A 567 -2.94 -14.81 -16.85
C ALA A 567 -2.67 -13.51 -16.09
N ALA A 568 -1.66 -12.77 -16.52
CA ALA A 568 -1.23 -11.56 -15.81
C ALA A 568 -0.94 -10.40 -16.76
N HIS A 569 -1.30 -9.22 -16.29
CA HIS A 569 -1.04 -7.94 -16.94
C HIS A 569 -0.43 -6.98 -15.93
N GLY A 570 0.56 -6.21 -16.34
CA GLY A 570 1.09 -5.13 -15.53
C GLY A 570 0.31 -3.83 -15.71
N GLY A 571 0.48 -2.89 -14.80
CA GLY A 571 -0.28 -1.64 -14.82
C GLY A 571 0.46 -0.50 -14.11
N ALA A 572 -0.30 0.41 -13.53
CA ALA A 572 0.23 1.52 -12.75
C ALA A 572 1.05 1.00 -11.56
N MET A 573 2.09 1.73 -11.20
CA MET A 573 2.84 1.54 -9.96
C MET A 573 2.53 2.70 -9.02
N ASP A 574 1.89 2.34 -7.90
CA ASP A 574 1.50 3.28 -6.85
C ASP A 574 1.51 2.52 -5.51
N GLY A 575 2.40 2.89 -4.62
CA GLY A 575 2.67 2.17 -3.38
C GLY A 575 4.10 1.64 -3.31
N PRO A 576 4.34 0.33 -3.44
CA PRO A 576 5.67 -0.23 -3.31
C PRO A 576 6.58 0.16 -4.47
N GLY A 577 7.86 0.31 -4.15
CA GLY A 577 8.93 0.50 -5.13
C GLY A 577 9.62 -0.82 -5.49
N ALA A 578 10.66 -0.71 -6.31
CA ALA A 578 11.54 -1.83 -6.61
C ALA A 578 12.27 -2.31 -5.34
N VAL A 579 12.51 -3.62 -5.28
CA VAL A 579 13.35 -4.27 -4.27
C VAL A 579 14.56 -4.86 -4.98
N ILE A 580 15.76 -4.62 -4.46
CA ILE A 580 17.00 -5.07 -5.07
C ILE A 580 17.79 -5.88 -4.06
N ALA A 581 18.12 -7.12 -4.40
CA ALA A 581 18.94 -8.00 -3.60
C ALA A 581 19.58 -9.08 -4.47
N ASP A 582 20.83 -9.45 -4.19
CA ASP A 582 21.56 -10.56 -4.82
C ASP A 582 21.59 -10.48 -6.37
N GLY A 583 21.78 -9.28 -6.92
CA GLY A 583 21.83 -9.04 -8.38
C GLY A 583 20.48 -9.07 -9.09
N MET A 584 19.40 -9.18 -8.33
CA MET A 584 18.02 -9.21 -8.83
C MET A 584 17.26 -7.95 -8.47
N LEU A 585 16.36 -7.53 -9.36
CA LEU A 585 15.37 -6.48 -9.10
C LEU A 585 13.98 -7.08 -9.16
N TYR A 586 13.14 -6.79 -8.15
CA TYR A 586 11.76 -7.25 -8.07
C TYR A 586 10.82 -6.05 -7.97
N VAL A 587 9.70 -6.08 -8.70
CA VAL A 587 8.69 -5.02 -8.63
C VAL A 587 7.30 -5.58 -8.89
N ASN A 588 6.34 -5.15 -8.12
CA ASN A 588 4.92 -5.35 -8.39
C ASN A 588 4.41 -4.29 -9.36
N SER A 589 3.57 -4.70 -10.32
CA SER A 589 2.96 -3.82 -11.30
C SER A 589 1.46 -4.10 -11.42
N GLY A 590 0.66 -3.09 -11.06
CA GLY A 590 -0.80 -3.11 -11.08
C GLY A 590 -1.40 -2.40 -9.88
N TYR A 591 -2.08 -1.27 -10.12
CA TYR A 591 -2.77 -0.51 -9.08
C TYR A 591 -3.99 0.20 -9.67
N ALA A 592 -5.15 -0.43 -9.54
CA ALA A 592 -6.41 0.04 -10.15
C ALA A 592 -7.12 1.15 -9.37
N GLN A 593 -6.57 1.60 -8.26
CA GLN A 593 -7.14 2.72 -7.49
C GLN A 593 -6.85 4.05 -8.21
N TRP A 594 -7.59 5.08 -7.92
CA TRP A 594 -7.42 6.45 -8.46
C TRP A 594 -7.53 6.58 -9.99
N GLY A 595 -8.05 5.57 -10.70
CA GLY A 595 -8.13 5.57 -12.16
C GLY A 595 -6.86 5.11 -12.87
N GLY A 596 -5.86 4.65 -12.14
CA GLY A 596 -4.67 3.99 -12.70
C GLY A 596 -5.00 2.65 -13.36
N LEU A 597 -4.12 2.21 -14.25
CA LEU A 597 -4.25 0.92 -14.92
C LEU A 597 -4.04 -0.21 -13.91
N GLY A 598 -5.04 -1.09 -13.77
CA GLY A 598 -4.95 -2.27 -12.93
C GLY A 598 -3.95 -3.29 -13.48
N GLY A 599 -3.49 -4.18 -12.63
CA GLY A 599 -2.60 -5.28 -13.00
C GLY A 599 -2.39 -6.22 -11.81
N ASN A 600 -1.85 -7.40 -12.09
CA ASN A 600 -1.74 -8.49 -11.13
C ASN A 600 -0.42 -9.23 -11.24
N VAL A 601 0.69 -8.52 -11.50
CA VAL A 601 1.97 -9.19 -11.78
C VAL A 601 3.09 -8.73 -10.85
N LEU A 602 3.88 -9.70 -10.38
CA LEU A 602 5.21 -9.50 -9.80
C LEU A 602 6.25 -9.86 -10.87
N LEU A 603 7.17 -8.95 -11.11
CA LEU A 603 8.23 -9.06 -12.10
C LEU A 603 9.59 -9.18 -11.42
N ALA A 604 10.45 -10.05 -11.94
CA ALA A 604 11.83 -10.18 -11.52
C ALA A 604 12.78 -9.99 -12.70
N PHE A 605 13.79 -9.16 -12.49
CA PHE A 605 14.80 -8.83 -13.49
C PHE A 605 16.17 -9.27 -13.03
N GLU A 606 17.00 -9.68 -13.97
CA GLU A 606 18.41 -10.00 -13.76
C GLU A 606 19.29 -9.33 -14.83
N VAL A 607 20.59 -9.27 -14.58
CA VAL A 607 21.56 -8.76 -15.56
C VAL A 607 21.68 -9.76 -16.70
N GLY A 608 21.41 -9.31 -17.93
CA GLY A 608 21.62 -10.10 -19.13
C GLY A 608 23.11 -10.34 -19.42
N ASN A 609 23.40 -11.43 -20.16
CA ASN A 609 24.75 -11.64 -20.68
C ASN A 609 25.17 -10.44 -21.55
N PRO A 610 26.50 -10.10 -21.58
CA PRO A 610 27.03 -9.04 -22.42
C PRO A 610 26.64 -9.16 -23.87
#